data_9b97e9b15c3252b60a005d40f7591f3c
#
_entry.id   9b97e9b15c3252b60a005d40f7591f3c
#
_cell.length_a   1.000
_cell.length_b   1.000
_cell.length_c   1.000
_cell.angle_alpha   90.00
_cell.angle_beta   90.00
_cell.angle_gamma   90.00
#
_symmetry.space_group_name_H-M   'P 1'
#
loop_
_entity.id
_entity.type
_entity.pdbx_description
1 polymer ?
#
loop_
_entity_poly.entity_id
_entity_poly.type
_entity_poly.pdbx_seq_one_letter_code
_entity_poly.pdbx_strand_id
1 'polypeptide(L)'
;MSAKQHDKKNGAKATKRTAPNDVPQFFRLNIEVGDLKAAIAFYTKLLGIEGRKQAGSRCYFNCGPVTLQVLDMSSTGQPHPAAKALYFTVNDLETAYDRAKALQCLSREDVHDAPGGGIVVRPWGERSFYAEDPWKNPLCFVEQGTVYTG
;
A
#
# COMPACT_ATOMS: atom_id res chain seq x y z
N MET A 1 -22.27 -53.70 -26.91
CA MET A 1 -21.47 -53.15 -25.78
C MET A 1 -21.59 -51.63 -25.82
N SER A 2 -22.45 -51.06 -24.97
CA SER A 2 -22.61 -49.62 -24.92
C SER A 2 -21.51 -49.05 -24.04
N ALA A 3 -20.64 -48.25 -24.63
CA ALA A 3 -19.74 -47.41 -23.87
C ALA A 3 -20.56 -46.39 -23.12
N LYS A 4 -20.61 -46.48 -21.79
CA LYS A 4 -21.12 -45.44 -20.96
C LYS A 4 -20.17 -44.24 -21.07
N GLN A 5 -20.51 -43.27 -21.87
CA GLN A 5 -19.90 -41.98 -21.79
C GLN A 5 -20.16 -41.44 -20.38
N HIS A 6 -19.10 -41.41 -19.58
CA HIS A 6 -19.10 -40.60 -18.38
C HIS A 6 -19.06 -39.14 -18.85
N ASP A 7 -20.22 -38.52 -18.92
CA ASP A 7 -20.35 -37.10 -18.99
C ASP A 7 -19.73 -36.53 -17.69
N LYS A 8 -18.46 -36.23 -17.76
CA LYS A 8 -17.84 -35.38 -16.76
C LYS A 8 -18.50 -34.03 -16.96
N LYS A 9 -19.59 -33.81 -16.26
CA LYS A 9 -20.09 -32.48 -16.05
C LYS A 9 -18.98 -31.72 -15.31
N ASN A 10 -18.09 -31.11 -16.04
CA ASN A 10 -17.30 -30.00 -15.56
C ASN A 10 -18.26 -28.82 -15.36
N GLY A 11 -19.16 -29.00 -14.42
CA GLY A 11 -19.96 -27.91 -13.91
C GLY A 11 -19.02 -27.01 -13.15
N ALA A 12 -18.56 -25.91 -13.75
CA ALA A 12 -18.05 -24.80 -12.99
C ALA A 12 -19.13 -24.49 -11.93
N LYS A 13 -18.86 -24.84 -10.66
CA LYS A 13 -19.76 -24.48 -9.58
C LYS A 13 -19.91 -22.98 -9.63
N ALA A 14 -21.14 -22.50 -9.90
CA ALA A 14 -21.42 -21.07 -9.82
C ALA A 14 -20.90 -20.57 -8.48
N THR A 15 -19.96 -19.60 -8.51
CA THR A 15 -19.40 -19.01 -7.32
C THR A 15 -20.53 -18.35 -6.55
N LYS A 16 -20.84 -18.89 -5.37
CA LYS A 16 -21.84 -18.26 -4.50
C LYS A 16 -21.33 -16.88 -4.10
N ARG A 17 -22.19 -15.88 -4.19
CA ARG A 17 -21.89 -14.56 -3.65
C ARG A 17 -21.70 -14.68 -2.15
N THR A 18 -20.62 -14.07 -1.66
CA THR A 18 -20.35 -13.97 -0.24
C THR A 18 -21.43 -13.14 0.44
N ALA A 19 -21.96 -13.62 1.57
CA ALA A 19 -22.89 -12.84 2.38
C ALA A 19 -22.21 -11.54 2.84
N PRO A 20 -22.94 -10.41 3.02
CA PRO A 20 -22.35 -9.11 3.37
C PRO A 20 -21.45 -9.14 4.63
N ASN A 21 -21.77 -10.01 5.62
CA ASN A 21 -20.99 -10.18 6.83
C ASN A 21 -19.79 -11.12 6.65
N ASP A 22 -19.73 -11.86 5.55
CA ASP A 22 -18.65 -12.81 5.23
C ASP A 22 -17.71 -12.30 4.15
N VAL A 23 -17.80 -11.03 3.78
CA VAL A 23 -16.88 -10.42 2.81
C VAL A 23 -15.46 -10.52 3.34
N PRO A 24 -14.52 -11.10 2.54
CA PRO A 24 -13.13 -11.15 2.95
C PRO A 24 -12.60 -9.75 3.27
N GLN A 25 -11.94 -9.61 4.42
CA GLN A 25 -11.37 -8.35 4.86
C GLN A 25 -9.88 -8.30 4.51
N PHE A 26 -9.47 -7.27 3.80
CA PHE A 26 -8.05 -7.02 3.55
C PHE A 26 -7.45 -6.39 4.81
N PHE A 27 -6.57 -7.10 5.53
CA PHE A 27 -6.09 -6.63 6.83
C PHE A 27 -4.59 -6.39 6.91
N ARG A 28 -3.80 -6.91 5.97
CA ARG A 28 -2.35 -6.76 6.02
C ARG A 28 -1.76 -6.64 4.63
N LEU A 29 -0.85 -5.68 4.47
CA LEU A 29 -0.02 -5.52 3.29
C LEU A 29 1.45 -5.56 3.70
N ASN A 30 2.27 -6.31 2.99
CA ASN A 30 3.70 -6.42 3.22
C ASN A 30 4.49 -5.52 2.27
N ILE A 31 5.49 -4.84 2.80
CA ILE A 31 6.54 -4.19 1.99
C ILE A 31 7.90 -4.66 2.46
N GLU A 32 8.85 -4.67 1.54
CA GLU A 32 10.23 -5.08 1.80
C GLU A 32 11.15 -3.88 1.93
N VAL A 33 12.03 -3.93 2.93
CA VAL A 33 13.01 -2.88 3.20
C VAL A 33 14.38 -3.53 3.45
N GLY A 34 15.44 -2.75 3.38
CA GLY A 34 16.80 -3.24 3.58
C GLY A 34 17.38 -3.01 4.97
N ASP A 35 16.68 -2.27 5.83
CA ASP A 35 17.12 -1.94 7.19
C ASP A 35 15.91 -1.61 8.04
N LEU A 36 15.61 -2.46 9.02
CA LEU A 36 14.41 -2.30 9.85
C LEU A 36 14.45 -1.04 10.71
N LYS A 37 15.60 -0.74 11.31
CA LYS A 37 15.74 0.44 12.16
C LYS A 37 15.50 1.72 11.37
N ALA A 38 16.10 1.82 10.19
CA ALA A 38 15.89 2.95 9.29
C ALA A 38 14.44 3.03 8.80
N ALA A 39 13.83 1.90 8.50
CA ALA A 39 12.43 1.84 8.06
C ALA A 39 11.47 2.27 9.17
N ILE A 40 11.68 1.84 10.41
CA ILE A 40 10.87 2.26 11.55
C ILE A 40 10.95 3.78 11.72
N ALA A 41 12.16 4.35 11.68
CA ALA A 41 12.35 5.80 11.79
C ALA A 41 11.66 6.54 10.65
N PHE A 42 11.79 6.06 9.42
CA PHE A 42 11.17 6.65 8.23
C PHE A 42 9.64 6.65 8.32
N TYR A 43 9.04 5.48 8.52
CA TYR A 43 7.58 5.34 8.52
C TYR A 43 6.92 5.96 9.75
N THR A 44 7.57 5.95 10.91
CA THR A 44 7.08 6.67 12.09
C THR A 44 6.94 8.16 11.80
N LYS A 45 7.94 8.76 11.17
CA LYS A 45 7.91 10.19 10.79
C LYS A 45 6.91 10.47 9.68
N LEU A 46 6.92 9.64 8.62
CA LEU A 46 6.06 9.86 7.46
C LEU A 46 4.58 9.71 7.79
N LEU A 47 4.23 8.63 8.49
CA LEU A 47 2.84 8.31 8.83
C LEU A 47 2.36 9.04 10.08
N GLY A 48 3.28 9.51 10.91
CA GLY A 48 2.95 10.19 12.17
C GLY A 48 2.34 9.26 13.22
N ILE A 49 2.65 7.97 13.17
CA ILE A 49 2.18 6.95 14.10
C ILE A 49 3.35 6.06 14.54
N GLU A 50 3.22 5.44 15.70
CA GLU A 50 4.21 4.48 16.19
C GLU A 50 4.00 3.10 15.56
N GLY A 51 5.11 2.45 15.18
CA GLY A 51 5.12 1.06 14.75
C GLY A 51 5.28 0.11 15.93
N ARG A 52 4.80 -1.12 15.77
CA ARG A 52 5.00 -2.21 16.74
C ARG A 52 6.05 -3.16 16.20
N LYS A 53 7.25 -3.09 16.72
CA LYS A 53 8.32 -4.03 16.38
C LYS A 53 8.03 -5.40 16.97
N GLN A 54 8.08 -6.42 16.11
CA GLN A 54 8.02 -7.82 16.54
C GLN A 54 9.44 -8.40 16.66
N ALA A 55 9.56 -9.48 17.40
CA ALA A 55 10.82 -10.24 17.45
C ALA A 55 11.23 -10.65 16.03
N GLY A 56 12.49 -10.38 15.67
CA GLY A 56 13.02 -10.64 14.34
C GLY A 56 13.00 -9.41 13.44
N SER A 57 12.57 -9.59 12.18
CA SER A 57 12.78 -8.66 11.07
C SER A 57 11.53 -7.90 10.63
N ARG A 58 10.60 -7.61 11.56
CA ARG A 58 9.28 -7.06 11.23
C ARG A 58 8.87 -5.90 12.12
N CYS A 59 8.16 -4.95 11.51
CA CYS A 59 7.45 -3.90 12.24
C CYS A 59 6.05 -3.71 11.63
N TYR A 60 5.06 -3.47 12.47
CA TYR A 60 3.66 -3.31 12.07
C TYR A 60 3.19 -1.88 12.33
N PHE A 61 2.63 -1.25 11.31
CA PHE A 61 1.98 0.06 11.41
C PHE A 61 0.48 -0.10 11.16
N ASN A 62 -0.33 0.26 12.15
CA ASN A 62 -1.78 0.21 11.99
C ASN A 62 -2.27 1.42 11.19
N CYS A 63 -2.72 1.16 9.97
CA CYS A 63 -3.23 2.17 9.04
C CYS A 63 -4.74 2.00 8.85
N GLY A 64 -5.52 2.24 9.91
CA GLY A 64 -6.95 1.97 9.89
C GLY A 64 -7.23 0.46 9.87
N PRO A 65 -8.09 -0.02 8.93
CA PRO A 65 -8.42 -1.46 8.85
C PRO A 65 -7.29 -2.32 8.28
N VAL A 66 -6.28 -1.70 7.64
CA VAL A 66 -5.15 -2.42 7.06
C VAL A 66 -3.89 -2.14 7.87
N THR A 67 -3.17 -3.21 8.20
CA THR A 67 -1.85 -3.12 8.84
C THR A 67 -0.75 -3.18 7.78
N LEU A 68 0.11 -2.19 7.76
CA LEU A 68 1.32 -2.22 6.96
C LEU A 68 2.39 -3.01 7.71
N GLN A 69 2.82 -4.12 7.15
CA GLN A 69 3.92 -4.94 7.69
C GLN A 69 5.19 -4.64 6.93
N VAL A 70 6.17 -4.10 7.62
CA VAL A 70 7.50 -3.80 7.08
C VAL A 70 8.43 -4.97 7.37
N LEU A 71 8.96 -5.58 6.30
CA LEU A 71 9.83 -6.75 6.35
C LEU A 71 11.26 -6.36 6.03
N ASP A 72 12.19 -6.60 6.94
CA ASP A 72 13.62 -6.45 6.69
C ASP A 72 14.16 -7.67 5.96
N MET A 73 14.65 -7.45 4.74
CA MET A 73 15.19 -8.49 3.88
C MET A 73 16.72 -8.59 3.93
N SER A 74 17.39 -7.85 4.80
CA SER A 74 18.86 -7.76 4.83
C SER A 74 19.56 -9.11 5.05
N SER A 75 18.90 -10.06 5.73
CA SER A 75 19.45 -11.41 5.97
C SER A 75 19.19 -12.38 4.81
N THR A 76 18.32 -12.06 3.88
CA THR A 76 17.87 -12.99 2.80
C THR A 76 18.18 -12.48 1.40
N GLY A 77 18.65 -11.23 1.26
CA GLY A 77 19.00 -10.64 -0.03
C GLY A 77 18.59 -9.18 -0.16
N GLN A 78 18.32 -8.75 -1.38
CA GLN A 78 17.86 -7.39 -1.66
C GLN A 78 16.34 -7.30 -1.49
N PRO A 79 15.83 -6.19 -0.94
CA PRO A 79 14.40 -5.96 -0.92
C PRO A 79 13.86 -5.75 -2.34
N HIS A 80 12.66 -6.27 -2.59
CA HIS A 80 11.92 -6.04 -3.83
C HIS A 80 10.91 -4.92 -3.56
N PRO A 81 10.99 -3.79 -4.28
CA PRO A 81 10.01 -2.72 -4.10
C PRO A 81 8.62 -3.16 -4.54
N ALA A 82 7.60 -2.56 -3.94
CA ALA A 82 6.23 -2.75 -4.39
C ALA A 82 6.10 -2.29 -5.86
N ALA A 83 5.36 -3.06 -6.66
CA ALA A 83 5.23 -2.80 -8.09
C ALA A 83 4.43 -1.53 -8.40
N LYS A 84 3.53 -1.13 -7.51
CA LYS A 84 2.67 0.05 -7.63
C LYS A 84 2.57 0.76 -6.29
N ALA A 85 2.18 2.03 -6.34
CA ALA A 85 2.04 2.85 -5.14
C ALA A 85 1.03 2.26 -4.14
N LEU A 86 1.38 2.34 -2.87
CA LEU A 86 0.46 2.15 -1.77
C LEU A 86 -0.29 3.46 -1.54
N TYR A 87 -1.61 3.39 -1.45
CA TYR A 87 -2.47 4.55 -1.30
C TYR A 87 -2.93 4.70 0.14
N PHE A 88 -2.64 5.86 0.71
CA PHE A 88 -3.07 6.25 2.06
C PHE A 88 -4.03 7.43 1.95
N THR A 89 -5.13 7.41 2.69
CA THR A 89 -5.96 8.59 2.88
C THR A 89 -5.52 9.32 4.13
N VAL A 90 -5.51 10.64 4.05
CA VAL A 90 -5.19 11.51 5.19
C VAL A 90 -6.21 12.65 5.25
N ASN A 91 -6.55 13.09 6.45
CA ASN A 91 -7.43 14.26 6.63
C ASN A 91 -6.72 15.56 6.30
N ASP A 92 -5.45 15.66 6.67
CA ASP A 92 -4.61 16.83 6.46
C ASP A 92 -3.47 16.50 5.49
N LEU A 93 -3.73 16.72 4.20
CA LEU A 93 -2.78 16.40 3.13
C LEU A 93 -1.53 17.28 3.22
N GLU A 94 -1.66 18.53 3.60
CA GLU A 94 -0.53 19.46 3.74
C GLU A 94 0.43 19.02 4.84
N THR A 95 -0.08 18.54 5.97
CA THR A 95 0.75 18.00 7.05
C THR A 95 1.50 16.74 6.58
N ALA A 96 0.82 15.83 5.88
CA ALA A 96 1.47 14.66 5.31
C ALA A 96 2.55 15.03 4.28
N TYR A 97 2.26 16.02 3.44
CA TYR A 97 3.20 16.57 2.46
C TYR A 97 4.44 17.17 3.14
N ASP A 98 4.26 17.95 4.20
CA ASP A 98 5.36 18.55 4.94
C ASP A 98 6.27 17.50 5.58
N ARG A 99 5.71 16.41 6.09
CA ARG A 99 6.45 15.27 6.60
C ARG A 99 7.30 14.62 5.51
N ALA A 100 6.70 14.37 4.36
CA ALA A 100 7.41 13.78 3.20
C ALA A 100 8.52 14.70 2.69
N LYS A 101 8.26 16.00 2.64
CA LYS A 101 9.25 17.00 2.25
C LYS A 101 10.42 17.04 3.23
N ALA A 102 10.15 17.01 4.53
CA ALA A 102 11.19 16.99 5.56
C ALA A 102 12.06 15.73 5.49
N LEU A 103 11.48 14.60 5.11
CA LEU A 103 12.19 13.32 4.87
C LEU A 103 12.88 13.28 3.50
N GLN A 104 12.69 14.28 2.65
CA GLN A 104 13.23 14.33 1.29
C GLN A 104 12.80 13.11 0.46
N CYS A 105 11.57 12.65 0.65
CA CYS A 105 11.05 11.45 -0.01
C CYS A 105 9.97 11.72 -1.05
N LEU A 106 9.70 12.98 -1.40
CA LEU A 106 8.76 13.30 -2.48
C LEU A 106 9.23 12.68 -3.79
N SER A 107 8.32 12.02 -4.51
CA SER A 107 8.60 11.51 -5.83
C SER A 107 8.86 12.66 -6.80
N ARG A 108 9.89 12.53 -7.62
CA ARG A 108 10.24 13.50 -8.68
C ARG A 108 9.71 13.09 -10.03
N GLU A 109 9.12 11.92 -10.13
CA GLU A 109 8.57 11.41 -11.38
C GLU A 109 7.26 12.12 -11.72
N ASP A 110 7.09 12.42 -13.01
CA ASP A 110 5.83 12.92 -13.52
C ASP A 110 4.78 11.80 -13.44
N VAL A 111 3.61 12.12 -12.95
CA VAL A 111 2.52 11.18 -12.79
C VAL A 111 1.26 11.78 -13.42
N HIS A 112 0.64 11.04 -14.33
CA HIS A 112 -0.58 11.48 -15.01
C HIS A 112 -0.45 12.87 -15.63
N ASP A 113 0.63 13.08 -16.38
CA ASP A 113 0.94 14.35 -17.06
C ASP A 113 1.12 15.57 -16.14
N ALA A 114 1.28 15.34 -14.83
CA ALA A 114 1.59 16.39 -13.86
C ALA A 114 3.02 16.23 -13.34
N PRO A 115 3.75 17.34 -13.15
CA PRO A 115 5.08 17.29 -12.57
C PRO A 115 5.09 16.64 -11.20
N GLY A 116 6.15 15.86 -10.91
CA GLY A 116 6.37 15.28 -9.59
C GLY A 116 6.71 16.34 -8.54
N GLY A 117 6.66 15.93 -7.28
CA GLY A 117 7.13 16.72 -6.15
C GLY A 117 6.11 17.68 -5.54
N GLY A 118 4.85 17.67 -5.96
CA GLY A 118 3.83 18.56 -5.43
C GLY A 118 2.48 17.89 -5.22
N ILE A 119 1.62 18.57 -4.46
CA ILE A 119 0.21 18.23 -4.36
C ILE A 119 -0.48 18.66 -5.65
N VAL A 120 -1.22 17.73 -6.26
CA VAL A 120 -1.93 17.95 -7.52
C VAL A 120 -3.35 17.41 -7.41
N VAL A 121 -4.31 18.12 -8.01
CA VAL A 121 -5.65 17.58 -8.25
C VAL A 121 -5.58 16.72 -9.52
N ARG A 122 -5.87 15.42 -9.37
CA ARG A 122 -5.79 14.46 -10.49
C ARG A 122 -7.03 14.58 -11.39
N PRO A 123 -6.96 14.06 -12.64
CA PRO A 123 -8.09 14.12 -13.57
C PRO A 123 -9.39 13.52 -13.03
N TRP A 124 -9.30 12.55 -12.14
CA TRP A 124 -10.46 11.92 -11.48
C TRP A 124 -10.89 12.60 -10.18
N GLY A 125 -10.30 13.75 -9.84
CA GLY A 125 -10.71 14.60 -8.73
C GLY A 125 -9.97 14.40 -7.42
N GLU A 126 -9.16 13.37 -7.27
CA GLU A 126 -8.35 13.18 -6.07
C GLU A 126 -7.27 14.22 -5.96
N ARG A 127 -7.12 14.78 -4.77
CA ARG A 127 -6.02 15.68 -4.42
C ARG A 127 -4.95 14.87 -3.70
N SER A 128 -3.76 14.77 -4.29
CA SER A 128 -2.74 13.82 -3.85
C SER A 128 -1.31 14.26 -4.14
N PHE A 129 -0.37 13.59 -3.48
CA PHE A 129 1.04 13.62 -3.84
C PHE A 129 1.65 12.23 -3.77
N TYR A 130 2.76 12.05 -4.47
CA TYR A 130 3.51 10.80 -4.48
C TYR A 130 4.82 10.94 -3.73
N ALA A 131 5.23 9.87 -3.06
CA ALA A 131 6.49 9.75 -2.35
C ALA A 131 7.10 8.38 -2.60
N GLU A 132 8.33 8.19 -2.15
CA GLU A 132 9.04 6.93 -2.28
C GLU A 132 9.87 6.71 -1.03
N ASP A 133 9.82 5.50 -0.46
CA ASP A 133 10.69 5.18 0.67
C ASP A 133 12.15 4.96 0.19
N PRO A 134 13.13 4.84 1.11
CA PRO A 134 14.53 4.62 0.74
C PRO A 134 14.79 3.35 -0.07
N TRP A 135 13.85 2.39 -0.06
CA TRP A 135 13.97 1.11 -0.79
C TRP A 135 13.07 1.08 -2.03
N LYS A 136 12.63 2.25 -2.49
CA LYS A 136 11.86 2.45 -3.71
C LYS A 136 10.43 1.89 -3.68
N ASN A 137 9.87 1.68 -2.49
CA ASN A 137 8.44 1.43 -2.40
C ASN A 137 7.69 2.73 -2.69
N PRO A 138 6.87 2.76 -3.75
CA PRO A 138 6.14 3.99 -4.11
C PRO A 138 4.92 4.15 -3.20
N LEU A 139 4.63 5.39 -2.81
CA LEU A 139 3.59 5.76 -1.88
C LEU A 139 2.75 6.91 -2.46
N CYS A 140 1.46 6.92 -2.19
CA CYS A 140 0.57 8.00 -2.56
C CYS A 140 -0.29 8.40 -1.37
N PHE A 141 -0.37 9.69 -1.10
CA PHE A 141 -1.23 10.25 -0.05
C PHE A 141 -2.35 11.04 -0.70
N VAL A 142 -3.57 10.71 -0.36
CA VAL A 142 -4.79 11.29 -0.94
C VAL A 142 -5.58 11.98 0.17
N GLU A 143 -6.05 13.18 -0.11
CA GLU A 143 -6.96 13.89 0.80
C GLU A 143 -8.29 13.14 0.89
N GLN A 144 -8.69 12.79 2.11
CA GLN A 144 -9.81 11.87 2.35
C GLN A 144 -11.11 12.32 1.70
N GLY A 145 -11.43 13.61 1.75
CA GLY A 145 -12.66 14.15 1.15
C GLY A 145 -12.72 14.10 -0.37
N THR A 146 -11.60 13.78 -1.03
CA THR A 146 -11.48 13.74 -2.49
C THR A 146 -11.35 12.33 -3.06
N VAL A 147 -11.40 11.30 -2.22
CA VAL A 147 -11.18 9.91 -2.65
C VAL A 147 -12.20 9.49 -3.70
N TYR A 148 -11.67 8.93 -4.80
CA TYR A 148 -12.48 8.35 -5.86
C TYR A 148 -12.68 6.86 -5.61
N THR A 149 -13.91 6.42 -5.62
CA THR A 149 -14.30 5.03 -5.32
C THR A 149 -14.88 4.27 -6.51
N GLY A 150 -14.86 4.87 -7.68
CA GLY A 150 -15.37 4.24 -8.90
C GLY A 150 -16.64 4.86 -9.43
#